data_b73c7ac12e015854ce8fe11ff9331acb
#
_entry.id   b73c7ac12e015854ce8fe11ff9331acb
#
_cell.length_a   1.000
_cell.length_b   1.000
_cell.length_c   1.000
_cell.angle_alpha   90.00
_cell.angle_beta   90.00
_cell.angle_gamma   90.00
#
_symmetry.space_group_name_H-M   'P 1'
#
loop_
_entity.id
_entity.type
_entity.pdbx_description
1 polymer ?
#
loop_
_entity_poly.entity_id
_entity_poly.type
_entity_poly.pdbx_seq_one_letter_code
_entity_poly.pdbx_strand_id
1 'polypeptide(L)'
;FSLSAMEHDKSSSYPRVKTVVFDEFITRGYYLPDEFIVFQNVLSTIIRERDDVNIFMLGNTVNKYCPYFKEMGLINVSKMKQGVIDVYTYGDNTELRVVVEFSDSPLKKKKSDKYFAFNNPRLKMITSGTWEISIYPHLPIKYKDNDIYFIYFIIFEGSTLQCEIIFKDGNYF
;
A
#
# COMPACT_ATOMS: atom_id res chain seq x y z
N PHE A 1 -11.38 -14.62 -6.31
CA PHE A 1 -10.09 -14.88 -6.96
C PHE A 1 -8.95 -14.66 -6.01
N SER A 2 -7.95 -15.54 -6.06
CA SER A 2 -6.65 -15.29 -5.45
C SER A 2 -5.64 -15.00 -6.55
N LEU A 3 -4.85 -13.94 -6.43
CA LEU A 3 -3.81 -13.63 -7.42
C LEU A 3 -2.77 -14.76 -7.53
N SER A 4 -2.48 -15.45 -6.43
CA SER A 4 -1.55 -16.59 -6.40
C SER A 4 -2.08 -17.85 -7.07
N ALA A 5 -3.39 -17.98 -7.31
CA ALA A 5 -4.03 -19.15 -7.90
C ALA A 5 -4.56 -18.90 -9.33
N MET A 6 -4.17 -17.83 -9.95
CA MET A 6 -4.70 -17.29 -11.19
C MET A 6 -4.61 -18.24 -12.40
N GLU A 7 -3.62 -19.13 -12.41
CA GLU A 7 -3.41 -20.04 -13.53
C GLU A 7 -4.61 -20.97 -13.78
N HIS A 8 -5.37 -21.27 -12.74
CA HIS A 8 -6.56 -22.12 -12.82
C HIS A 8 -7.75 -21.45 -13.52
N ASP A 9 -7.76 -20.11 -13.59
CA ASP A 9 -8.89 -19.35 -14.09
C ASP A 9 -8.69 -18.75 -15.49
N LYS A 10 -7.52 -18.94 -16.11
CA LYS A 10 -7.15 -18.33 -17.40
C LYS A 10 -8.13 -18.59 -18.55
N SER A 11 -8.87 -19.69 -18.52
CA SER A 11 -9.82 -20.07 -19.56
C SER A 11 -11.27 -19.71 -19.24
N SER A 12 -11.52 -19.13 -18.08
CA SER A 12 -12.87 -18.79 -17.63
C SER A 12 -13.39 -17.52 -18.30
N SER A 13 -14.70 -17.40 -18.47
CA SER A 13 -15.35 -16.22 -19.01
C SER A 13 -16.33 -15.65 -18.02
N TYR A 14 -16.28 -14.32 -17.84
CA TYR A 14 -17.09 -13.60 -16.84
C TYR A 14 -17.94 -12.49 -17.46
N PRO A 15 -18.81 -12.80 -18.43
CA PRO A 15 -19.50 -11.76 -19.22
C PRO A 15 -20.47 -10.88 -18.42
N ARG A 16 -20.86 -11.31 -17.21
CA ARG A 16 -21.79 -10.57 -16.34
C ARG A 16 -21.12 -9.71 -15.29
N VAL A 17 -19.79 -9.81 -15.14
CA VAL A 17 -19.06 -9.02 -14.14
C VAL A 17 -18.94 -7.59 -14.64
N LYS A 18 -19.50 -6.65 -13.90
CA LYS A 18 -19.40 -5.20 -14.14
C LYS A 18 -18.59 -4.47 -13.08
N THR A 19 -18.31 -5.16 -11.99
CA THR A 19 -17.55 -4.58 -10.88
C THR A 19 -16.54 -5.60 -10.39
N VAL A 20 -15.29 -5.18 -10.32
CA VAL A 20 -14.20 -5.92 -9.70
C VAL A 20 -13.78 -5.18 -8.45
N VAL A 21 -13.66 -5.89 -7.35
CA VAL A 21 -13.14 -5.33 -6.09
C VAL A 21 -11.87 -6.09 -5.73
N PHE A 22 -10.77 -5.37 -5.60
CA PHE A 22 -9.51 -5.88 -5.09
C PHE A 22 -9.29 -5.30 -3.70
N ASP A 23 -9.53 -6.12 -2.70
CA ASP A 23 -9.41 -5.72 -1.31
C ASP A 23 -8.00 -5.97 -0.77
N GLU A 24 -7.56 -5.11 0.14
CA GLU A 24 -6.25 -5.19 0.79
C GLU A 24 -5.05 -5.18 -0.16
N PHE A 25 -5.13 -4.44 -1.29
CA PHE A 25 -4.01 -4.35 -2.23
C PHE A 25 -2.74 -3.70 -1.64
N ILE A 26 -2.87 -2.99 -0.53
CA ILE A 26 -1.75 -2.47 0.24
C ILE A 26 -1.49 -3.41 1.41
N THR A 27 -0.37 -4.10 1.37
CA THR A 27 -0.01 -5.11 2.38
C THR A 27 1.19 -4.67 3.21
N ARG A 28 1.31 -5.22 4.42
CA ARG A 28 2.51 -5.13 5.27
C ARG A 28 3.55 -6.17 4.91
N GLY A 29 3.12 -7.23 4.24
CA GLY A 29 3.96 -8.36 3.89
C GLY A 29 4.66 -8.18 2.55
N TYR A 30 4.81 -9.29 1.89
CA TYR A 30 5.44 -9.36 0.58
C TYR A 30 4.37 -9.31 -0.50
N TYR A 31 4.73 -8.67 -1.60
CA TYR A 31 4.00 -8.78 -2.85
C TYR A 31 4.51 -10.00 -3.63
N LEU A 32 3.65 -10.57 -4.45
CA LEU A 32 4.10 -11.59 -5.41
C LEU A 32 5.10 -10.99 -6.40
N PRO A 33 6.05 -11.78 -6.93
CA PRO A 33 6.85 -11.31 -8.06
C PRO A 33 5.91 -10.82 -9.19
N ASP A 34 6.21 -9.64 -9.72
CA ASP A 34 5.43 -8.99 -10.79
C ASP A 34 3.91 -8.92 -10.52
N GLU A 35 3.52 -8.75 -9.27
CA GLU A 35 2.12 -8.83 -8.84
C GLU A 35 1.19 -7.90 -9.62
N PHE A 36 1.66 -6.69 -9.97
CA PHE A 36 0.87 -5.77 -10.79
C PHE A 36 0.57 -6.37 -12.18
N ILE A 37 1.53 -7.03 -12.81
CA ILE A 37 1.35 -7.70 -14.10
C ILE A 37 0.39 -8.87 -13.96
N VAL A 38 0.52 -9.65 -12.88
CA VAL A 38 -0.41 -10.73 -12.55
C VAL A 38 -1.83 -10.18 -12.41
N PHE A 39 -2.00 -9.08 -11.68
CA PHE A 39 -3.29 -8.41 -11.53
C PHE A 39 -3.85 -7.92 -12.87
N GLN A 40 -3.04 -7.31 -13.74
CA GLN A 40 -3.46 -6.88 -15.08
C GLN A 40 -3.93 -8.09 -15.94
N ASN A 41 -3.28 -9.23 -15.84
CA ASN A 41 -3.69 -10.44 -16.51
C ASN A 41 -5.04 -10.98 -16.01
N VAL A 42 -5.31 -10.86 -14.69
CA VAL A 42 -6.65 -11.16 -14.13
C VAL A 42 -7.69 -10.24 -14.71
N LEU A 43 -7.44 -8.94 -14.71
CA LEU A 43 -8.35 -7.96 -15.27
C LEU A 43 -8.62 -8.22 -16.75
N SER A 44 -7.59 -8.49 -17.54
CA SER A 44 -7.72 -8.85 -18.95
C SER A 44 -8.62 -10.09 -19.16
N THR A 45 -8.50 -11.08 -18.30
CA THR A 45 -9.33 -12.29 -18.34
C THR A 45 -10.81 -11.97 -18.01
N ILE A 46 -11.05 -11.10 -17.03
CA ILE A 46 -12.40 -10.75 -16.60
C ILE A 46 -13.05 -9.78 -17.58
N ILE A 47 -12.32 -8.77 -18.02
CA ILE A 47 -12.85 -7.66 -18.84
C ILE A 47 -13.04 -8.08 -20.29
N ARG A 48 -12.08 -8.77 -20.91
CA ARG A 48 -12.16 -9.27 -22.28
C ARG A 48 -12.73 -8.27 -23.28
N GLU A 49 -12.01 -7.17 -23.52
CA GLU A 49 -12.39 -6.13 -24.50
C GLU A 49 -13.67 -5.36 -24.16
N ARG A 50 -14.18 -5.47 -22.94
CA ARG A 50 -15.31 -4.66 -22.47
C ARG A 50 -14.81 -3.37 -21.82
N ASP A 51 -15.61 -2.33 -21.92
CA ASP A 51 -15.36 -1.00 -21.35
C ASP A 51 -16.32 -0.64 -20.21
N ASP A 52 -17.29 -1.54 -19.91
CA ASP A 52 -18.33 -1.32 -18.91
C ASP A 52 -17.99 -1.91 -17.52
N VAL A 53 -16.72 -2.15 -17.23
CA VAL A 53 -16.28 -2.76 -15.97
C VAL A 53 -15.58 -1.71 -15.10
N ASN A 54 -16.09 -1.54 -13.89
CA ASN A 54 -15.45 -0.70 -12.89
C ASN A 54 -14.57 -1.53 -11.95
N ILE A 55 -13.38 -1.00 -11.65
CA ILE A 55 -12.41 -1.65 -10.77
C ILE A 55 -12.25 -0.79 -9.52
N PHE A 56 -12.46 -1.38 -8.36
CA PHE A 56 -12.24 -0.76 -7.06
C PHE A 56 -11.09 -1.47 -6.36
N MET A 57 -10.08 -0.72 -6.01
CA MET A 57 -8.96 -1.19 -5.22
C MET A 57 -9.07 -0.58 -3.82
N LEU A 58 -9.24 -1.43 -2.82
CA LEU A 58 -9.43 -1.02 -1.44
C LEU A 58 -8.17 -1.34 -0.64
N GLY A 59 -7.70 -0.40 0.16
CA GLY A 59 -6.52 -0.60 0.97
C GLY A 59 -6.51 0.28 2.21
N ASN A 60 -5.92 -0.24 3.27
CA ASN A 60 -5.62 0.54 4.46
C ASN A 60 -4.30 1.29 4.27
N THR A 61 -4.11 2.38 4.99
CA THR A 61 -2.89 3.20 4.97
C THR A 61 -1.72 2.51 5.69
N VAL A 62 -1.34 1.34 5.19
CA VAL A 62 -0.30 0.49 5.81
C VAL A 62 1.09 0.92 5.36
N ASN A 63 1.28 1.05 4.05
CA ASN A 63 2.57 1.40 3.47
C ASN A 63 2.38 2.32 2.26
N LYS A 64 3.06 3.46 2.26
CA LYS A 64 3.03 4.40 1.13
C LYS A 64 3.87 3.93 -0.07
N TYR A 65 4.75 2.96 0.11
CA TYR A 65 5.59 2.38 -0.94
C TYR A 65 4.93 1.12 -1.52
N CYS A 66 3.80 1.32 -2.15
CA CYS A 66 3.04 0.25 -2.77
C CYS A 66 3.46 0.11 -4.25
N PRO A 67 3.80 -1.10 -4.74
CA PRO A 67 4.12 -1.33 -6.15
C PRO A 67 3.04 -0.83 -7.10
N TYR A 68 1.79 -0.97 -6.74
CA TYR A 68 0.66 -0.49 -7.55
C TYR A 68 0.71 1.02 -7.78
N PHE A 69 1.09 1.80 -6.76
CA PHE A 69 1.22 3.26 -6.92
C PHE A 69 2.33 3.62 -7.91
N LYS A 70 3.44 2.89 -7.83
CA LYS A 70 4.58 3.08 -8.73
C LYS A 70 4.25 2.70 -10.17
N GLU A 71 3.72 1.50 -10.37
CA GLU A 71 3.39 0.98 -11.70
C GLU A 71 2.29 1.79 -12.40
N MET A 72 1.34 2.32 -11.65
CA MET A 72 0.32 3.23 -12.16
C MET A 72 0.78 4.69 -12.20
N GLY A 73 1.99 5.04 -11.77
CA GLY A 73 2.49 6.41 -11.78
C GLY A 73 1.74 7.37 -10.83
N LEU A 74 1.19 6.87 -9.73
CA LEU A 74 0.40 7.65 -8.76
C LEU A 74 1.31 8.41 -7.79
N ILE A 75 2.10 9.33 -8.29
CA ILE A 75 3.19 10.01 -7.58
C ILE A 75 2.77 10.86 -6.39
N ASN A 76 1.51 11.29 -6.35
CA ASN A 76 1.02 12.19 -5.30
C ASN A 76 0.44 11.46 -4.10
N VAL A 77 0.15 10.15 -4.20
CA VAL A 77 -0.57 9.40 -3.16
C VAL A 77 0.12 9.52 -1.79
N SER A 78 1.45 9.47 -1.76
CA SER A 78 2.22 9.60 -0.51
C SER A 78 2.10 10.98 0.17
N LYS A 79 1.63 11.98 -0.55
CA LYS A 79 1.48 13.36 -0.09
C LYS A 79 0.01 13.76 0.10
N MET A 80 -0.93 12.92 -0.29
CA MET A 80 -2.36 13.18 -0.16
C MET A 80 -2.76 13.34 1.30
N LYS A 81 -3.71 14.22 1.54
CA LYS A 81 -4.37 14.39 2.83
C LYS A 81 -5.71 13.68 2.83
N GLN A 82 -6.18 13.28 4.00
CA GLN A 82 -7.53 12.70 4.14
C GLN A 82 -8.59 13.64 3.59
N GLY A 83 -9.58 13.07 2.91
CA GLY A 83 -10.66 13.79 2.24
C GLY A 83 -10.29 14.35 0.86
N VAL A 84 -9.08 14.10 0.38
CA VAL A 84 -8.64 14.53 -0.97
C VAL A 84 -8.89 13.43 -1.99
N ILE A 85 -9.26 13.85 -3.19
CA ILE A 85 -9.41 13.00 -4.36
C ILE A 85 -8.47 13.51 -5.45
N ASP A 86 -7.64 12.63 -6.00
CA ASP A 86 -6.81 12.88 -7.16
C ASP A 86 -7.30 12.07 -8.36
N VAL A 87 -7.20 12.64 -9.55
CA VAL A 87 -7.61 11.99 -10.81
C VAL A 87 -6.43 11.95 -11.76
N TYR A 88 -6.10 10.77 -12.22
CA TYR A 88 -5.04 10.50 -13.20
C TYR A 88 -5.69 10.02 -14.49
N THR A 89 -5.27 10.59 -15.63
CA THR A 89 -5.74 10.21 -16.96
C THR A 89 -4.57 9.66 -17.76
N TYR A 90 -4.79 8.55 -18.45
CA TYR A 90 -3.75 7.84 -19.18
C TYR A 90 -4.09 7.70 -20.67
N GLY A 91 -3.06 7.82 -21.51
CA GLY A 91 -3.15 7.68 -22.95
C GLY A 91 -3.75 8.90 -23.67
N ASP A 92 -3.32 9.11 -24.91
CA ASP A 92 -3.74 10.28 -25.71
C ASP A 92 -5.18 10.13 -26.24
N ASN A 93 -5.67 8.90 -26.37
CA ASN A 93 -6.99 8.57 -26.92
C ASN A 93 -7.75 7.56 -26.07
N THR A 94 -7.32 7.27 -24.84
CA THR A 94 -8.00 6.37 -23.95
C THR A 94 -8.71 7.16 -22.87
N GLU A 95 -9.93 6.78 -22.56
CA GLU A 95 -10.67 7.36 -21.44
C GLU A 95 -10.31 6.69 -20.10
N LEU A 96 -9.16 6.02 -20.01
CA LEU A 96 -8.74 5.38 -18.79
C LEU A 96 -8.46 6.44 -17.73
N ARG A 97 -9.21 6.37 -16.65
CA ARG A 97 -9.04 7.23 -15.48
C ARG A 97 -8.83 6.38 -14.23
N VAL A 98 -7.85 6.77 -13.45
CA VAL A 98 -7.66 6.24 -12.10
C VAL A 98 -7.98 7.37 -11.13
N VAL A 99 -8.97 7.12 -10.29
CA VAL A 99 -9.39 8.03 -9.23
C VAL A 99 -8.86 7.49 -7.92
N VAL A 100 -8.08 8.29 -7.22
CA VAL A 100 -7.54 7.95 -5.91
C VAL A 100 -8.23 8.82 -4.87
N GLU A 101 -8.91 8.18 -3.95
CA GLU A 101 -9.51 8.84 -2.79
C GLU A 101 -8.78 8.42 -1.53
N PHE A 102 -8.27 9.39 -0.80
CA PHE A 102 -7.82 9.16 0.57
C PHE A 102 -8.97 9.46 1.51
N SER A 103 -9.81 8.46 1.72
CA SER A 103 -11.08 8.59 2.45
C SER A 103 -10.87 9.09 3.87
N ASP A 104 -11.77 9.95 4.31
CA ASP A 104 -11.91 10.29 5.72
C ASP A 104 -12.49 9.08 6.47
N SER A 105 -11.83 8.68 7.55
CA SER A 105 -12.33 7.57 8.35
C SER A 105 -13.64 7.96 9.04
N PRO A 106 -14.77 7.31 8.73
CA PRO A 106 -16.03 7.59 9.39
C PRO A 106 -16.00 7.28 10.89
N LEU A 107 -15.00 6.50 11.34
CA LEU A 107 -14.79 6.13 12.73
C LEU A 107 -14.28 7.27 13.61
N LYS A 108 -13.84 8.39 13.04
CA LYS A 108 -13.51 9.59 13.84
C LYS A 108 -14.69 10.09 14.68
N LYS A 109 -15.93 9.76 14.29
CA LYS A 109 -17.17 10.23 14.95
C LYS A 109 -17.78 9.22 15.94
N LYS A 110 -17.42 7.94 15.88
CA LYS A 110 -17.85 6.91 16.84
C LYS A 110 -16.70 6.02 17.19
N LYS A 111 -16.04 6.29 18.30
CA LYS A 111 -15.15 5.30 18.91
C LYS A 111 -16.00 4.08 19.23
N SER A 112 -15.83 3.01 18.48
CA SER A 112 -16.29 1.69 18.89
C SER A 112 -15.35 1.22 20.01
N ASP A 113 -15.62 1.67 21.22
CA ASP A 113 -14.77 1.43 22.38
C ASP A 113 -14.65 -0.05 22.76
N LYS A 114 -15.50 -0.91 22.18
CA LYS A 114 -15.51 -2.34 22.49
C LYS A 114 -14.35 -3.14 21.89
N TYR A 115 -14.02 -2.90 20.62
CA TYR A 115 -13.04 -3.72 19.90
C TYR A 115 -11.65 -3.09 19.81
N PHE A 116 -11.54 -1.79 20.07
CA PHE A 116 -10.30 -1.03 20.00
C PHE A 116 -9.93 -0.38 21.34
N ALA A 117 -10.46 -0.91 22.44
CA ALA A 117 -10.18 -0.43 23.80
C ALA A 117 -8.73 -0.66 24.25
N PHE A 118 -7.97 -1.46 23.51
CA PHE A 118 -6.57 -1.71 23.81
C PHE A 118 -5.71 -0.48 23.57
N ASN A 119 -4.95 -0.07 24.56
CA ASN A 119 -4.06 1.09 24.45
C ASN A 119 -2.78 0.72 23.67
N ASN A 120 -2.93 0.48 22.38
CA ASN A 120 -1.84 0.17 21.47
C ASN A 120 -1.66 1.31 20.47
N PRO A 121 -0.46 1.92 20.37
CA PRO A 121 -0.18 2.99 19.41
C PRO A 121 -0.47 2.62 17.95
N ARG A 122 -0.19 1.37 17.57
CA ARG A 122 -0.47 0.88 16.19
C ARG A 122 -1.96 0.84 15.89
N LEU A 123 -2.79 0.42 16.85
CA LEU A 123 -4.26 0.43 16.69
C LEU A 123 -4.78 1.87 16.54
N LYS A 124 -4.20 2.80 17.30
CA LYS A 124 -4.55 4.23 17.14
C LYS A 124 -4.20 4.77 15.76
N MET A 125 -3.07 4.37 15.19
CA MET A 125 -2.68 4.76 13.84
C MET A 125 -3.66 4.21 12.80
N ILE A 126 -3.98 2.93 12.85
CA ILE A 126 -4.94 2.28 11.95
C ILE A 126 -6.31 2.97 12.01
N THR A 127 -6.80 3.26 13.20
CA THR A 127 -8.10 3.90 13.39
C THR A 127 -8.11 5.40 13.07
N SER A 128 -6.95 6.06 13.04
CA SER A 128 -6.83 7.48 12.67
C SER A 128 -6.67 7.69 11.18
N GLY A 129 -6.47 6.63 10.39
CA GLY A 129 -6.21 6.70 8.95
C GLY A 129 -4.88 7.38 8.61
N THR A 130 -3.95 7.44 9.54
CA THR A 130 -2.58 7.87 9.26
C THR A 130 -1.81 6.71 8.64
N TRP A 131 -0.88 7.04 7.71
CA TRP A 131 0.03 6.03 7.19
C TRP A 131 0.77 5.38 8.35
N GLU A 132 0.80 4.06 8.37
CA GLU A 132 1.67 3.35 9.28
C GLU A 132 3.10 3.71 8.87
N ILE A 133 3.77 4.49 9.70
CA ILE A 133 5.21 4.65 9.57
C ILE A 133 5.75 3.26 9.87
N SER A 134 6.25 2.58 8.83
CA SER A 134 7.08 1.41 9.07
C SER A 134 8.22 1.90 9.93
N ILE A 135 8.14 1.63 11.21
CA ILE A 135 9.34 1.63 12.02
C ILE A 135 10.13 0.48 11.41
N TYR A 136 11.07 0.85 10.50
CA TYR A 136 12.04 -0.11 10.00
C TYR A 136 12.61 -0.83 11.19
N PRO A 137 12.86 -2.13 11.10
CA PRO A 137 13.24 -2.90 12.25
C PRO A 137 14.44 -2.23 12.90
N HIS A 138 14.15 -1.47 13.94
CA HIS A 138 15.19 -1.07 14.84
C HIS A 138 15.74 -2.35 15.47
N LEU A 139 17.03 -2.36 15.62
CA LEU A 139 17.68 -3.42 16.36
C LEU A 139 16.89 -3.73 17.63
N PRO A 140 16.64 -5.01 17.95
CA PRO A 140 15.91 -5.39 19.15
C PRO A 140 16.64 -5.03 20.45
N ILE A 141 17.77 -4.34 20.35
CA ILE A 141 18.59 -3.89 21.47
C ILE A 141 18.42 -2.39 21.68
N LYS A 142 18.40 -1.96 22.94
CA LYS A 142 18.46 -0.54 23.28
C LYS A 142 19.90 -0.05 23.15
N TYR A 143 20.10 1.02 22.44
CA TYR A 143 21.41 1.69 22.28
C TYR A 143 21.28 3.18 22.62
N LYS A 144 22.41 3.83 22.81
CA LYS A 144 22.55 5.26 23.06
C LYS A 144 23.33 5.89 21.89
N ASP A 145 23.31 7.20 21.79
CA ASP A 145 24.03 7.94 20.74
C ASP A 145 25.53 7.61 20.70
N ASN A 146 26.12 7.32 21.87
CA ASN A 146 27.54 6.92 21.95
C ASN A 146 27.83 5.53 21.39
N ASP A 147 26.84 4.71 21.18
CA ASP A 147 26.95 3.37 20.58
C ASP A 147 26.91 3.44 19.06
N ILE A 148 26.57 4.60 18.48
CA ILE A 148 26.52 4.80 17.04
C ILE A 148 27.94 4.91 16.51
N TYR A 149 28.33 3.92 15.71
CA TYR A 149 29.65 3.86 15.09
C TYR A 149 29.73 4.62 13.77
N PHE A 150 28.67 4.50 12.96
CA PHE A 150 28.63 5.13 11.64
C PHE A 150 27.19 5.44 11.24
N ILE A 151 27.00 6.58 10.57
CA ILE A 151 25.71 6.99 10.01
C ILE A 151 25.86 7.12 8.51
N TYR A 152 24.90 6.60 7.75
CA TYR A 152 24.81 6.79 6.31
C TYR A 152 23.38 7.03 5.88
N PHE A 153 23.22 7.54 4.68
CA PHE A 153 21.91 7.88 4.15
C PHE A 153 21.64 7.08 2.88
N ILE A 154 20.45 6.56 2.79
CA ILE A 154 19.93 5.91 1.58
C ILE A 154 18.83 6.79 1.01
N ILE A 155 18.94 7.12 -0.29
CA ILE A 155 17.86 7.76 -1.01
C ILE A 155 17.04 6.66 -1.67
N PHE A 156 15.79 6.55 -1.26
CA PHE A 156 14.86 5.57 -1.78
C PHE A 156 13.52 6.24 -2.10
N GLU A 157 13.09 6.14 -3.36
CA GLU A 157 11.82 6.69 -3.85
C GLU A 157 11.59 8.17 -3.45
N GLY A 158 12.64 8.98 -3.51
CA GLY A 158 12.59 10.40 -3.15
C GLY A 158 12.54 10.69 -1.64
N SER A 159 12.67 9.67 -0.81
CA SER A 159 12.83 9.81 0.65
C SER A 159 14.27 9.55 1.05
N THR A 160 14.78 10.32 1.98
CA THR A 160 16.10 10.07 2.58
C THR A 160 15.91 9.30 3.88
N LEU A 161 16.54 8.14 3.95
CA LEU A 161 16.54 7.26 5.13
C LEU A 161 17.89 7.39 5.81
N GLN A 162 17.90 7.72 7.09
CA GLN A 162 19.09 7.64 7.91
C GLN A 162 19.25 6.21 8.43
N CYS A 163 20.42 5.65 8.20
CA CYS A 163 20.80 4.32 8.67
C CYS A 163 21.96 4.45 9.64
N GLU A 164 21.93 3.69 10.70
CA GLU A 164 22.93 3.71 11.76
C GLU A 164 23.56 2.33 11.92
N ILE A 165 24.87 2.28 11.96
CA ILE A 165 25.61 1.09 12.39
C ILE A 165 25.92 1.27 13.86
N ILE A 166 25.48 0.36 14.67
CA ILE A 166 25.65 0.38 16.11
C ILE A 166 26.81 -0.55 16.48
N PHE A 167 27.75 -0.07 17.29
CA PHE A 167 28.77 -0.90 17.91
C PHE A 167 28.53 -0.99 19.39
N LYS A 168 28.20 -2.18 19.87
CA LYS A 168 27.88 -2.42 21.26
C LYS A 168 28.34 -3.80 21.71
N ASP A 169 28.88 -3.87 22.92
CA ASP A 169 29.33 -5.13 23.52
C ASP A 169 30.27 -5.95 22.60
N GLY A 170 31.13 -5.27 21.84
CA GLY A 170 32.09 -5.89 20.92
C GLY A 170 31.50 -6.34 19.57
N ASN A 171 30.25 -6.06 19.28
CA ASN A 171 29.58 -6.45 18.05
C ASN A 171 29.03 -5.25 17.28
N TYR A 172 29.01 -5.38 15.94
CA TYR A 172 28.34 -4.46 15.05
C TYR A 172 26.92 -4.97 14.72
N PHE A 173 26.00 -4.04 14.63
CA PHE A 173 24.61 -4.31 14.31
C PHE A 173 24.12 -3.35 13.23
#